data_3f4a44dad309739689bfe7589d01a8eb
#
_entry.id   3f4a44dad309739689bfe7589d01a8eb
#
_cell.length_a   1.000
_cell.length_b   1.000
_cell.length_c   1.000
_cell.angle_alpha   90.00
_cell.angle_beta   90.00
_cell.angle_gamma   90.00
#
_symmetry.space_group_name_H-M   'P 1'
#
loop_
_entity.id
_entity.type
_entity.pdbx_description
1 polymer ?
#
loop_
_entity_poly.entity_id
_entity_poly.type
_entity_poly.pdbx_seq_one_letter_code
_entity_poly.pdbx_strand_id
1 'polypeptide(L)'
;MWPLSYFMMITKKVLYEEASLMNEASSEFVVRVYGFYKEEKPMQKGIVMEFMTRGSIQSLQEDLSGPPPWPLALRLAHQVALAINFLHLKGLMHQDLKPSNVLLTDDLNAKLADFGLSRVSTSALNRKEGMTGEIGGSYKYMPPEAFELSYAPVRSFDIYSYGILLWSIVTGKEPYPMADFSLVALRIPIGDRPLLTKIDRIDQKADGLKELVDLMKSCWHGDPTQRPNAEKCWKVTEDVFSRHGKKGISDAVHKVKTTLDSPTNNQHSNTSVAFSSPPQPPEQSESNDEVDHARFTNTGRSFKQDSVSVSTGEMNNTDKEKFVDKKRAVLIQNVSEVLAIAEELGDMVHGETYSLIIAKETNQDRMRVLYLRTLRSGGEEVKAAFYDALKKHHPKLVERLEGV
;
A
#
# COMPACT_ATOMS: atom_id res chain seq x y z
N MET A 1 -4.15 -30.40 -9.56
CA MET A 1 -3.18 -29.74 -8.68
C MET A 1 -3.45 -28.23 -8.83
N TRP A 2 -4.06 -27.59 -7.81
CA TRP A 2 -4.52 -26.20 -7.89
C TRP A 2 -3.33 -25.29 -7.61
N PRO A 3 -3.07 -24.24 -8.40
CA PRO A 3 -2.02 -23.28 -8.07
C PRO A 3 -2.46 -22.44 -6.85
N LEU A 4 -1.76 -22.64 -5.74
CA LEU A 4 -1.86 -21.83 -4.54
C LEU A 4 -1.13 -20.51 -4.80
N SER A 5 -1.85 -19.47 -5.17
CA SER A 5 -1.28 -18.14 -5.28
C SER A 5 -2.10 -17.13 -4.49
N TYR A 6 -1.48 -16.62 -3.51
CA TYR A 6 -1.61 -15.44 -2.65
C TYR A 6 -1.69 -15.80 -1.16
N PHE A 7 -0.54 -15.78 -0.51
CA PHE A 7 -0.42 -15.89 0.94
C PHE A 7 -0.15 -14.50 1.50
N MET A 8 -1.07 -13.98 2.32
CA MET A 8 -0.86 -12.77 3.10
C MET A 8 -1.00 -13.09 4.60
N MET A 9 0.06 -12.81 5.38
CA MET A 9 0.07 -13.05 6.82
C MET A 9 -0.75 -11.97 7.55
N ILE A 10 -1.94 -12.33 8.06
CA ILE A 10 -2.84 -11.43 8.79
C ILE A 10 -3.23 -12.05 10.15
N THR A 11 -3.49 -11.22 11.17
CA THR A 11 -3.94 -11.70 12.48
C THR A 11 -5.31 -12.37 12.38
N LYS A 12 -5.56 -13.39 13.21
CA LYS A 12 -6.72 -14.31 13.14
C LYS A 12 -8.08 -13.59 13.06
N LYS A 13 -8.25 -12.51 13.82
CA LYS A 13 -9.53 -11.76 13.87
C LYS A 13 -9.82 -11.03 12.57
N VAL A 14 -8.81 -10.37 12.01
CA VAL A 14 -8.89 -9.60 10.78
C VAL A 14 -9.24 -10.47 9.59
N LEU A 15 -8.62 -11.65 9.48
CA LEU A 15 -8.85 -12.60 8.39
C LEU A 15 -10.32 -13.11 8.35
N TYR A 16 -10.90 -13.39 9.54
CA TYR A 16 -12.30 -13.84 9.62
C TYR A 16 -13.30 -12.72 9.31
N GLU A 17 -13.02 -11.50 9.77
CA GLU A 17 -13.88 -10.34 9.50
C GLU A 17 -13.88 -10.02 8.00
N GLU A 18 -12.72 -10.03 7.34
CA GLU A 18 -12.58 -9.83 5.90
C GLU A 18 -13.36 -10.87 5.09
N ALA A 19 -13.10 -12.15 5.33
CA ALA A 19 -13.76 -13.20 4.57
C ALA A 19 -15.27 -13.27 4.83
N SER A 20 -15.75 -12.90 6.03
CA SER A 20 -17.17 -12.75 6.30
C SER A 20 -17.78 -11.65 5.44
N LEU A 21 -17.15 -10.48 5.40
CA LEU A 21 -17.58 -9.36 4.56
C LEU A 21 -17.58 -9.71 3.06
N MET A 22 -16.51 -10.38 2.58
CA MET A 22 -16.45 -10.86 1.19
C MET A 22 -17.53 -11.89 0.87
N ASN A 23 -17.86 -12.77 1.82
CA ASN A 23 -18.94 -13.76 1.64
C ASN A 23 -20.33 -13.10 1.62
N GLU A 24 -20.56 -12.10 2.47
CA GLU A 24 -21.78 -11.28 2.44
C GLU A 24 -21.89 -10.46 1.15
N ALA A 25 -20.78 -10.08 0.58
CA ALA A 25 -20.65 -9.35 -0.67
C ALA A 25 -20.55 -10.26 -1.90
N SER A 26 -20.97 -11.52 -1.83
CA SER A 26 -20.92 -12.43 -2.98
C SER A 26 -21.77 -11.93 -4.14
N SER A 27 -21.11 -11.60 -5.26
CA SER A 27 -21.72 -11.17 -6.52
C SER A 27 -20.82 -11.49 -7.70
N GLU A 28 -21.33 -11.32 -8.91
CA GLU A 28 -20.53 -11.47 -10.14
C GLU A 28 -19.42 -10.39 -10.27
N PHE A 29 -19.54 -9.27 -9.54
CA PHE A 29 -18.61 -8.14 -9.58
C PHE A 29 -17.61 -8.12 -8.41
N VAL A 30 -17.67 -9.10 -7.52
CA VAL A 30 -16.77 -9.24 -6.37
C VAL A 30 -16.08 -10.60 -6.44
N VAL A 31 -14.78 -10.64 -6.14
CA VAL A 31 -14.03 -11.89 -6.10
C VAL A 31 -14.63 -12.83 -5.06
N ARG A 32 -14.98 -14.04 -5.49
CA ARG A 32 -15.64 -15.03 -4.63
C ARG A 32 -14.65 -15.63 -3.64
N VAL A 33 -15.03 -15.65 -2.36
CA VAL A 33 -14.33 -16.39 -1.32
C VAL A 33 -14.92 -17.80 -1.21
N TYR A 34 -14.05 -18.81 -1.21
CA TYR A 34 -14.43 -20.21 -1.03
C TYR A 34 -14.28 -20.69 0.41
N GLY A 35 -13.41 -20.05 1.21
CA GLY A 35 -13.18 -20.43 2.58
C GLY A 35 -11.82 -20.03 3.12
N PHE A 36 -11.42 -20.70 4.21
CA PHE A 36 -10.15 -20.46 4.90
C PHE A 36 -9.24 -21.67 4.78
N TYR A 37 -7.96 -21.37 4.66
CA TYR A 37 -6.90 -22.33 4.77
C TYR A 37 -6.15 -22.16 6.09
N LYS A 38 -5.85 -23.28 6.74
CA LYS A 38 -5.05 -23.33 7.96
C LYS A 38 -4.07 -24.49 7.86
N GLU A 39 -2.79 -24.19 7.92
CA GLU A 39 -1.73 -25.17 8.07
C GLU A 39 -1.20 -25.16 9.50
N GLU A 40 -0.93 -26.36 10.05
CA GLU A 40 -0.50 -26.47 11.46
C GLU A 40 1.00 -26.29 11.62
N LYS A 41 1.80 -26.60 10.58
CA LYS A 41 3.27 -26.49 10.59
C LYS A 41 3.83 -26.09 9.22
N PRO A 42 4.39 -24.90 9.04
CA PRO A 42 4.34 -23.72 9.92
C PRO A 42 2.92 -23.18 10.05
N MET A 43 2.59 -22.52 11.15
CA MET A 43 1.20 -22.04 11.41
C MET A 43 0.83 -20.91 10.44
N GLN A 44 0.37 -21.28 9.24
CA GLN A 44 -0.06 -20.37 8.19
C GLN A 44 -1.59 -20.42 8.04
N LYS A 45 -2.18 -19.27 7.80
CA LYS A 45 -3.61 -19.10 7.56
C LYS A 45 -3.82 -18.20 6.38
N GLY A 46 -4.82 -18.47 5.57
CA GLY A 46 -5.13 -17.68 4.41
C GLY A 46 -6.60 -17.77 4.02
N ILE A 47 -7.00 -16.93 3.09
CA ILE A 47 -8.31 -16.97 2.44
C ILE A 47 -8.14 -17.72 1.11
N VAL A 48 -9.03 -18.68 0.85
CA VAL A 48 -9.13 -19.35 -0.44
C VAL A 48 -10.19 -18.62 -1.26
N MET A 49 -9.79 -18.08 -2.39
CA MET A 49 -10.68 -17.30 -3.25
C MET A 49 -10.60 -17.71 -4.72
N GLU A 50 -11.55 -17.23 -5.50
CA GLU A 50 -11.59 -17.36 -6.96
C GLU A 50 -10.26 -16.91 -7.58
N PHE A 51 -9.71 -17.73 -8.47
CA PHE A 51 -8.47 -17.38 -9.15
C PHE A 51 -8.75 -16.49 -10.37
N MET A 52 -8.12 -15.33 -10.37
CA MET A 52 -8.29 -14.31 -11.41
C MET A 52 -7.11 -14.41 -12.41
N THR A 53 -7.35 -15.04 -13.54
CA THR A 53 -6.32 -15.48 -14.49
C THR A 53 -5.57 -14.37 -15.22
N ARG A 54 -6.15 -13.15 -15.28
CA ARG A 54 -5.58 -12.00 -16.01
C ARG A 54 -5.05 -10.90 -15.07
N GLY A 55 -4.78 -11.28 -13.81
CA GLY A 55 -4.21 -10.35 -12.85
C GLY A 55 -5.16 -9.19 -12.50
N SER A 56 -4.66 -7.98 -12.49
CA SER A 56 -5.37 -6.76 -12.12
C SER A 56 -5.43 -5.74 -13.28
N ILE A 57 -6.23 -4.68 -13.12
CA ILE A 57 -6.18 -3.53 -14.06
C ILE A 57 -4.77 -2.93 -14.09
N GLN A 58 -4.05 -2.91 -12.95
CA GLN A 58 -2.69 -2.40 -12.91
C GLN A 58 -1.76 -3.24 -13.79
N SER A 59 -1.72 -4.56 -13.61
CA SER A 59 -0.88 -5.43 -14.44
C SER A 59 -1.26 -5.38 -15.92
N LEU A 60 -2.56 -5.30 -16.24
CA LEU A 60 -3.01 -5.10 -17.61
C LEU A 60 -2.45 -3.81 -18.23
N GLN A 61 -2.42 -2.70 -17.49
CA GLN A 61 -1.89 -1.42 -17.97
C GLN A 61 -0.37 -1.46 -18.14
N GLU A 62 0.33 -2.16 -17.27
CA GLU A 62 1.77 -2.41 -17.37
C GLU A 62 2.09 -3.25 -18.62
N ASP A 63 1.39 -4.35 -18.83
CA ASP A 63 1.56 -5.23 -20.00
C ASP A 63 1.24 -4.54 -21.32
N LEU A 64 0.22 -3.68 -21.35
CA LEU A 64 -0.15 -2.87 -22.51
C LEU A 64 0.74 -1.61 -22.68
N SER A 65 1.56 -1.28 -21.68
CA SER A 65 2.30 -0.01 -21.60
C SER A 65 1.40 1.23 -21.77
N GLY A 66 0.12 1.11 -21.38
CA GLY A 66 -0.86 2.17 -21.55
C GLY A 66 -2.30 1.73 -21.20
N PRO A 67 -3.30 2.56 -21.59
CA PRO A 67 -4.69 2.24 -21.32
C PRO A 67 -5.21 1.07 -22.16
N PRO A 68 -6.20 0.32 -21.68
CA PRO A 68 -6.92 -0.65 -22.50
C PRO A 68 -7.68 0.07 -23.64
N PRO A 69 -7.99 -0.62 -24.76
CA PRO A 69 -8.83 -0.07 -25.81
C PRO A 69 -10.14 0.50 -25.27
N TRP A 70 -10.61 1.59 -25.85
CA TRP A 70 -11.75 2.38 -25.33
C TRP A 70 -12.99 1.56 -24.96
N PRO A 71 -13.52 0.63 -25.81
CA PRO A 71 -14.69 -0.17 -25.43
C PRO A 71 -14.43 -1.07 -24.19
N LEU A 72 -13.20 -1.55 -24.03
CA LEU A 72 -12.81 -2.34 -22.84
C LEU A 72 -12.67 -1.43 -21.62
N ALA A 73 -12.06 -0.25 -21.75
CA ALA A 73 -11.95 0.73 -20.66
C ALA A 73 -13.33 1.09 -20.10
N LEU A 74 -14.32 1.34 -20.97
CA LEU A 74 -15.70 1.63 -20.58
C LEU A 74 -16.36 0.44 -19.86
N ARG A 75 -16.15 -0.79 -20.35
CA ARG A 75 -16.66 -2.00 -19.68
C ARG A 75 -16.09 -2.13 -18.28
N LEU A 76 -14.78 -1.97 -18.12
CA LEU A 76 -14.12 -2.03 -16.82
C LEU A 76 -14.66 -0.94 -15.87
N ALA A 77 -14.77 0.30 -16.36
CA ALA A 77 -15.33 1.41 -15.60
C ALA A 77 -16.76 1.11 -15.13
N HIS A 78 -17.61 0.57 -16.02
CA HIS A 78 -18.99 0.21 -15.72
C HIS A 78 -19.07 -0.93 -14.67
N GLN A 79 -18.31 -2.01 -14.86
CA GLN A 79 -18.31 -3.15 -13.93
C GLN A 79 -17.85 -2.76 -12.53
N VAL A 80 -16.86 -1.87 -12.40
CA VAL A 80 -16.44 -1.32 -11.09
C VAL A 80 -17.57 -0.49 -10.47
N ALA A 81 -18.28 0.34 -11.25
CA ALA A 81 -19.42 1.12 -10.74
C ALA A 81 -20.57 0.22 -10.23
N LEU A 82 -20.86 -0.88 -10.95
CA LEU A 82 -21.83 -1.88 -10.50
C LEU A 82 -21.41 -2.54 -9.19
N ALA A 83 -20.13 -2.92 -9.07
CA ALA A 83 -19.60 -3.51 -7.86
C ALA A 83 -19.71 -2.56 -6.66
N ILE A 84 -19.35 -1.29 -6.82
CA ILE A 84 -19.47 -0.28 -5.76
C ILE A 84 -20.94 -0.09 -5.37
N ASN A 85 -21.84 -0.01 -6.34
CA ASN A 85 -23.26 0.12 -6.07
C ASN A 85 -23.81 -1.08 -5.30
N PHE A 86 -23.40 -2.29 -5.67
CA PHE A 86 -23.76 -3.50 -4.95
C PHE A 86 -23.29 -3.47 -3.50
N LEU A 87 -22.02 -3.12 -3.24
CA LEU A 87 -21.48 -3.00 -1.89
C LEU A 87 -22.25 -1.96 -1.07
N HIS A 88 -22.49 -0.78 -1.64
CA HIS A 88 -23.21 0.30 -0.96
C HIS A 88 -24.66 -0.07 -0.62
N LEU A 89 -25.36 -0.83 -1.47
CA LEU A 89 -26.69 -1.37 -1.18
C LEU A 89 -26.67 -2.37 0.00
N LYS A 90 -25.58 -3.12 0.17
CA LYS A 90 -25.36 -4.01 1.31
C LYS A 90 -24.86 -3.29 2.57
N GLY A 91 -24.72 -1.97 2.56
CA GLY A 91 -24.17 -1.20 3.68
C GLY A 91 -22.64 -1.31 3.83
N LEU A 92 -21.97 -1.89 2.85
CA LEU A 92 -20.51 -2.09 2.84
C LEU A 92 -19.82 -0.97 2.05
N MET A 93 -18.57 -0.69 2.41
CA MET A 93 -17.67 0.23 1.72
C MET A 93 -16.37 -0.50 1.39
N HIS A 94 -15.80 -0.20 0.21
CA HIS A 94 -14.54 -0.82 -0.20
C HIS A 94 -13.34 -0.18 0.50
N GLN A 95 -13.24 1.15 0.46
CA GLN A 95 -12.22 2.00 1.10
C GLN A 95 -10.78 1.86 0.57
N ASP A 96 -10.50 0.93 -0.36
CA ASP A 96 -9.20 0.76 -1.00
C ASP A 96 -9.33 0.52 -2.52
N LEU A 97 -10.16 1.34 -3.19
CA LEU A 97 -10.32 1.27 -4.64
C LEU A 97 -9.08 1.80 -5.36
N LYS A 98 -8.42 0.92 -6.10
CA LYS A 98 -7.23 1.20 -6.93
C LYS A 98 -7.08 0.13 -8.01
N PRO A 99 -6.28 0.35 -9.08
CA PRO A 99 -6.13 -0.61 -10.18
C PRO A 99 -5.67 -2.00 -9.76
N SER A 100 -4.84 -2.12 -8.72
CA SER A 100 -4.37 -3.43 -8.22
C SER A 100 -5.44 -4.25 -7.52
N ASN A 101 -6.51 -3.61 -7.00
CA ASN A 101 -7.62 -4.28 -6.31
C ASN A 101 -8.82 -4.55 -7.23
N VAL A 102 -8.70 -4.24 -8.51
CA VAL A 102 -9.67 -4.63 -9.54
C VAL A 102 -9.07 -5.76 -10.36
N LEU A 103 -9.47 -6.99 -10.07
CA LEU A 103 -8.95 -8.19 -10.70
C LEU A 103 -9.74 -8.57 -11.95
N LEU A 104 -9.10 -9.30 -12.86
CA LEU A 104 -9.63 -9.59 -14.17
C LEU A 104 -9.78 -11.11 -14.41
N THR A 105 -10.96 -11.52 -14.86
CA THR A 105 -11.22 -12.88 -15.35
C THR A 105 -10.48 -13.13 -16.68
N ASP A 106 -10.50 -14.37 -17.18
CA ASP A 106 -9.93 -14.68 -18.50
C ASP A 106 -10.53 -13.82 -19.62
N ASP A 107 -11.82 -13.51 -19.54
CA ASP A 107 -12.50 -12.63 -20.51
C ASP A 107 -12.37 -11.14 -20.21
N LEU A 108 -11.43 -10.77 -19.34
CA LEU A 108 -11.15 -9.40 -18.90
C LEU A 108 -12.38 -8.72 -18.27
N ASN A 109 -13.26 -9.46 -17.58
CA ASN A 109 -14.29 -8.87 -16.74
C ASN A 109 -13.69 -8.47 -15.39
N ALA A 110 -14.07 -7.29 -14.90
CA ALA A 110 -13.57 -6.76 -13.65
C ALA A 110 -14.34 -7.31 -12.44
N LYS A 111 -13.59 -7.66 -11.39
CA LYS A 111 -14.13 -7.98 -10.07
C LYS A 111 -13.33 -7.26 -8.98
N LEU A 112 -14.03 -6.71 -7.98
CA LEU A 112 -13.38 -6.09 -6.82
C LEU A 112 -12.83 -7.15 -5.87
N ALA A 113 -11.63 -6.88 -5.35
CA ALA A 113 -10.93 -7.71 -4.36
C ALA A 113 -10.46 -6.85 -3.19
N ASP A 114 -10.12 -7.48 -2.05
CA ASP A 114 -9.45 -6.87 -0.89
C ASP A 114 -10.19 -5.70 -0.20
N PHE A 115 -11.51 -5.68 -0.26
CA PHE A 115 -12.30 -4.65 0.41
C PHE A 115 -12.47 -4.86 1.93
N GLY A 116 -12.25 -6.08 2.42
CA GLY A 116 -12.28 -6.39 3.86
C GLY A 116 -11.12 -5.82 4.66
N LEU A 117 -9.95 -5.72 4.02
CA LEU A 117 -8.73 -5.18 4.64
C LEU A 117 -8.79 -3.67 4.87
N SER A 118 -9.52 -2.96 4.05
CA SER A 118 -9.62 -1.50 4.09
C SER A 118 -10.22 -0.97 5.39
N ARG A 119 -11.20 -1.65 5.98
CA ARG A 119 -11.74 -1.28 7.30
C ARG A 119 -10.70 -1.33 8.41
N VAL A 120 -9.74 -2.24 8.31
CA VAL A 120 -8.65 -2.37 9.28
C VAL A 120 -7.59 -1.31 9.04
N SER A 121 -7.27 -1.00 7.79
CA SER A 121 -6.26 0.00 7.46
C SER A 121 -6.71 1.42 7.81
N THR A 122 -7.99 1.79 7.65
CA THR A 122 -8.50 3.08 8.11
C THR A 122 -8.58 3.20 9.64
N SER A 123 -8.89 2.10 10.34
CA SER A 123 -8.76 2.03 11.81
C SER A 123 -7.31 2.19 12.26
N ALA A 124 -6.33 1.76 11.45
CA ALA A 124 -4.91 1.91 11.69
C ALA A 124 -4.41 3.34 11.42
N LEU A 125 -5.01 4.08 10.47
CA LEU A 125 -4.75 5.52 10.27
C LEU A 125 -5.10 6.33 11.52
N ASN A 126 -6.12 5.94 12.27
CA ASN A 126 -6.51 6.54 13.55
C ASN A 126 -5.68 6.06 14.74
N ARG A 127 -4.83 5.05 14.60
CA ARG A 127 -3.88 4.66 15.63
C ARG A 127 -2.61 5.51 15.49
N LYS A 128 -2.38 6.36 16.47
CA LYS A 128 -1.20 7.24 16.63
C LYS A 128 0.14 6.49 16.75
N GLU A 129 0.19 5.18 16.58
CA GLU A 129 1.40 4.38 16.82
C GLU A 129 1.68 3.45 15.63
N GLY A 130 2.76 3.75 14.91
CA GLY A 130 3.53 2.72 14.22
C GLY A 130 3.11 2.32 12.80
N MET A 131 2.51 3.20 11.99
CA MET A 131 2.36 2.92 10.56
C MET A 131 3.69 3.13 9.81
N THR A 132 4.60 2.18 9.99
CA THR A 132 5.77 1.98 9.13
C THR A 132 5.57 0.85 8.12
N GLY A 133 4.35 0.29 8.01
CA GLY A 133 4.00 -0.62 6.93
C GLY A 133 3.84 0.16 5.62
N GLU A 134 4.36 -0.36 4.54
CA GLU A 134 4.17 0.14 3.17
C GLU A 134 2.68 0.40 2.91
N ILE A 135 2.27 1.66 2.98
CA ILE A 135 0.99 2.11 2.41
C ILE A 135 1.23 2.12 0.90
N GLY A 136 1.27 0.96 0.27
CA GLY A 136 1.60 0.80 -1.13
C GLY A 136 0.68 1.64 -2.01
N GLY A 137 1.04 2.89 -2.28
CA GLY A 137 0.39 3.78 -3.24
C GLY A 137 -1.12 4.07 -3.05
N SER A 138 -1.81 3.40 -2.14
CA SER A 138 -3.28 3.54 -1.92
C SER A 138 -3.70 4.96 -1.54
N TYR A 139 -2.83 5.70 -0.85
CA TYR A 139 -3.08 7.09 -0.46
C TYR A 139 -3.35 8.03 -1.65
N LYS A 140 -2.89 7.66 -2.85
CA LYS A 140 -3.11 8.43 -4.08
C LYS A 140 -4.57 8.41 -4.55
N TYR A 141 -5.36 7.48 -4.03
CA TYR A 141 -6.78 7.29 -4.34
C TYR A 141 -7.70 7.77 -3.21
N MET A 142 -7.13 8.21 -2.07
CA MET A 142 -7.89 8.66 -0.92
C MET A 142 -8.49 10.06 -1.10
N PRO A 143 -9.70 10.31 -0.58
CA PRO A 143 -10.33 11.63 -0.65
C PRO A 143 -9.67 12.63 0.32
N PRO A 144 -9.85 13.96 0.08
CA PRO A 144 -9.24 15.01 0.89
C PRO A 144 -9.55 14.88 2.39
N GLU A 145 -10.78 14.57 2.73
CA GLU A 145 -11.23 14.42 4.12
C GLU A 145 -10.58 13.24 4.84
N ALA A 146 -10.07 12.24 4.13
CA ALA A 146 -9.40 11.08 4.73
C ALA A 146 -8.03 11.41 5.34
N PHE A 147 -7.49 12.58 5.06
CA PHE A 147 -6.24 13.07 5.67
C PHE A 147 -6.49 13.82 6.99
N GLU A 148 -7.75 14.01 7.40
CA GLU A 148 -8.10 14.59 8.70
C GLU A 148 -7.97 13.58 9.85
N LEU A 149 -7.56 14.06 11.03
CA LEU A 149 -7.26 13.20 12.19
C LEU A 149 -8.49 12.47 12.75
N SER A 150 -9.68 13.03 12.57
CA SER A 150 -10.95 12.50 13.14
C SER A 150 -11.91 11.96 12.07
N TYR A 151 -11.42 11.75 10.84
CA TYR A 151 -12.27 11.30 9.77
C TYR A 151 -12.83 9.89 10.00
N ALA A 152 -14.13 9.74 9.84
CA ALA A 152 -14.82 8.45 9.79
C ALA A 152 -15.28 8.20 8.34
N PRO A 153 -14.88 7.08 7.71
CA PRO A 153 -15.24 6.80 6.33
C PRO A 153 -16.75 6.72 6.10
N VAL A 154 -17.19 7.35 5.02
CA VAL A 154 -18.58 7.29 4.52
C VAL A 154 -18.57 6.85 3.06
N ARG A 155 -19.73 6.45 2.52
CA ARG A 155 -19.83 5.91 1.14
C ARG A 155 -19.24 6.81 0.06
N SER A 156 -19.23 8.12 0.27
CA SER A 156 -18.61 9.08 -0.66
C SER A 156 -17.08 8.95 -0.75
N PHE A 157 -16.42 8.23 0.19
CA PHE A 157 -15.01 7.84 0.07
C PHE A 157 -14.79 7.01 -1.19
N ASP A 158 -15.53 5.91 -1.34
CA ASP A 158 -15.41 5.02 -2.51
C ASP A 158 -15.69 5.76 -3.81
N ILE A 159 -16.62 6.71 -3.80
CA ILE A 159 -16.97 7.49 -4.98
C ILE A 159 -15.81 8.38 -5.42
N TYR A 160 -15.10 9.01 -4.47
CA TYR A 160 -13.89 9.76 -4.79
C TYR A 160 -12.81 8.86 -5.38
N SER A 161 -12.51 7.75 -4.70
CA SER A 161 -11.52 6.77 -5.16
C SER A 161 -11.87 6.23 -6.55
N TYR A 162 -13.16 6.01 -6.82
CA TYR A 162 -13.64 5.62 -8.14
C TYR A 162 -13.35 6.70 -9.19
N GLY A 163 -13.54 7.99 -8.89
CA GLY A 163 -13.18 9.08 -9.80
C GLY A 163 -11.69 9.08 -10.19
N ILE A 164 -10.81 8.83 -9.21
CA ILE A 164 -9.37 8.70 -9.46
C ILE A 164 -9.06 7.42 -10.25
N LEU A 165 -9.73 6.31 -9.94
CA LEU A 165 -9.59 5.04 -10.66
C LEU A 165 -10.06 5.17 -12.12
N LEU A 166 -11.16 5.88 -12.40
CA LEU A 166 -11.61 6.18 -13.77
C LEU A 166 -10.52 6.89 -14.57
N TRP A 167 -9.89 7.90 -13.99
CA TRP A 167 -8.77 8.60 -14.63
C TRP A 167 -7.61 7.62 -14.93
N SER A 168 -7.29 6.73 -13.98
CA SER A 168 -6.24 5.72 -14.18
C SER A 168 -6.60 4.74 -15.29
N ILE A 169 -7.86 4.25 -15.34
CA ILE A 169 -8.34 3.33 -16.39
C ILE A 169 -8.19 3.96 -17.78
N VAL A 170 -8.63 5.21 -17.95
CA VAL A 170 -8.65 5.84 -19.27
C VAL A 170 -7.30 6.37 -19.73
N THR A 171 -6.38 6.65 -18.81
CA THR A 171 -5.03 7.16 -19.15
C THR A 171 -3.97 6.07 -19.16
N GLY A 172 -4.22 4.91 -18.54
CA GLY A 172 -3.23 3.86 -18.32
C GLY A 172 -2.07 4.29 -17.41
N LYS A 173 -2.32 5.25 -16.50
CA LYS A 173 -1.27 5.86 -15.68
C LYS A 173 -1.61 5.86 -14.20
N GLU A 174 -0.57 5.84 -13.37
CA GLU A 174 -0.68 6.10 -11.96
C GLU A 174 -0.98 7.59 -11.71
N PRO A 175 -1.94 7.94 -10.82
CA PRO A 175 -2.14 9.32 -10.40
C PRO A 175 -0.95 9.80 -9.57
N TYR A 176 -0.61 11.08 -9.72
CA TYR A 176 0.47 11.72 -8.96
C TYR A 176 1.78 10.91 -8.96
N PRO A 177 2.33 10.55 -10.15
CA PRO A 177 3.58 9.82 -10.22
C PRO A 177 4.66 10.61 -9.47
N MET A 178 5.56 9.93 -8.77
CA MET A 178 6.64 10.52 -7.95
C MET A 178 6.18 11.26 -6.67
N ALA A 179 4.88 11.41 -6.40
CA ALA A 179 4.41 11.98 -5.15
C ALA A 179 4.42 10.92 -4.04
N ASP A 180 5.08 11.24 -2.93
CA ASP A 180 5.02 10.45 -1.70
C ASP A 180 3.75 10.76 -0.90
N PHE A 181 3.54 10.01 0.20
CA PHE A 181 2.39 10.24 1.08
C PHE A 181 2.31 11.67 1.61
N SER A 182 3.44 12.25 2.00
CA SER A 182 3.47 13.59 2.61
C SER A 182 3.03 14.66 1.62
N LEU A 183 3.48 14.55 0.38
CA LEU A 183 3.08 15.47 -0.69
C LEU A 183 1.60 15.32 -1.05
N VAL A 184 1.12 14.07 -1.17
CA VAL A 184 -0.30 13.81 -1.46
C VAL A 184 -1.19 14.31 -0.32
N ALA A 185 -0.83 14.01 0.95
CA ALA A 185 -1.57 14.46 2.12
C ALA A 185 -1.64 15.98 2.27
N LEU A 186 -0.65 16.70 1.72
CA LEU A 186 -0.65 18.16 1.68
C LEU A 186 -1.48 18.71 0.53
N ARG A 187 -1.37 18.11 -0.65
CA ARG A 187 -1.87 18.69 -1.91
C ARG A 187 -3.32 18.33 -2.23
N ILE A 188 -3.76 17.11 -1.89
CA ILE A 188 -5.14 16.67 -2.17
C ILE A 188 -6.18 17.51 -1.40
N PRO A 189 -5.99 17.82 -0.08
CA PRO A 189 -6.93 18.67 0.66
C PRO A 189 -7.07 20.08 0.10
N ILE A 190 -6.01 20.64 -0.50
CA ILE A 190 -6.06 21.98 -1.11
C ILE A 190 -6.53 21.99 -2.56
N GLY A 191 -6.99 20.84 -3.07
CA GLY A 191 -7.71 20.76 -4.34
C GLY A 191 -6.95 20.14 -5.51
N ASP A 192 -5.71 19.65 -5.33
CA ASP A 192 -5.00 18.96 -6.41
C ASP A 192 -5.75 17.72 -6.88
N ARG A 193 -5.75 17.53 -8.20
CA ARG A 193 -6.34 16.36 -8.87
C ARG A 193 -5.43 15.91 -10.01
N PRO A 194 -5.58 14.65 -10.49
CA PRO A 194 -4.82 14.18 -11.65
C PRO A 194 -5.02 15.05 -12.87
N LEU A 195 -3.96 15.26 -13.66
CA LEU A 195 -3.97 16.17 -14.81
C LEU A 195 -4.91 15.68 -15.91
N LEU A 196 -5.94 16.47 -16.24
CA LEU A 196 -6.86 16.18 -17.34
C LEU A 196 -6.20 16.25 -18.72
N THR A 197 -5.10 17.01 -18.87
CA THR A 197 -4.31 17.08 -20.11
C THR A 197 -3.75 15.71 -20.55
N LYS A 198 -3.74 14.71 -19.66
CA LYS A 198 -3.42 13.33 -20.04
C LYS A 198 -4.55 12.68 -20.82
N ILE A 199 -5.81 13.11 -20.59
CA ILE A 199 -7.01 12.67 -21.30
C ILE A 199 -7.09 13.33 -22.68
N ASP A 200 -6.52 14.51 -22.87
CA ASP A 200 -6.50 15.21 -24.16
C ASP A 200 -5.79 14.43 -25.27
N ARG A 201 -4.99 13.42 -24.89
CA ARG A 201 -4.34 12.48 -25.82
C ARG A 201 -5.25 11.36 -26.32
N ILE A 202 -6.41 11.17 -25.70
CA ILE A 202 -7.44 10.24 -26.17
C ILE A 202 -8.13 10.89 -27.36
N ASP A 203 -8.58 10.07 -28.31
CA ASP A 203 -9.38 10.59 -29.41
C ASP A 203 -10.59 11.36 -28.86
N GLN A 204 -10.59 12.66 -29.07
CA GLN A 204 -11.65 13.56 -28.58
C GLN A 204 -13.02 13.25 -29.20
N LYS A 205 -13.06 12.40 -30.25
CA LYS A 205 -14.29 11.88 -30.87
C LYS A 205 -14.75 10.56 -30.26
N ALA A 206 -14.01 10.02 -29.26
CA ALA A 206 -14.41 8.79 -28.60
C ALA A 206 -15.77 8.96 -27.93
N ASP A 207 -16.74 8.15 -28.35
CA ASP A 207 -18.11 8.23 -27.85
C ASP A 207 -18.16 8.02 -26.34
N GLY A 208 -18.81 8.94 -25.62
CA GLY A 208 -18.93 8.92 -24.17
C GLY A 208 -17.75 9.51 -23.39
N LEU A 209 -16.69 9.99 -24.05
CA LEU A 209 -15.52 10.57 -23.35
C LEU A 209 -15.92 11.76 -22.49
N LYS A 210 -16.74 12.67 -23.01
CA LYS A 210 -17.19 13.86 -22.28
C LYS A 210 -17.97 13.48 -21.03
N GLU A 211 -18.95 12.59 -21.16
CA GLU A 211 -19.79 12.12 -20.05
C GLU A 211 -18.94 11.43 -18.98
N LEU A 212 -17.93 10.63 -19.38
CA LEU A 212 -17.04 9.97 -18.43
C LEU A 212 -16.12 10.96 -17.71
N VAL A 213 -15.62 11.99 -18.39
CA VAL A 213 -14.83 13.07 -17.78
C VAL A 213 -15.66 13.90 -16.81
N ASP A 214 -16.91 14.21 -17.16
CA ASP A 214 -17.82 14.96 -16.29
C ASP A 214 -18.20 14.12 -15.06
N LEU A 215 -18.42 12.82 -15.21
CA LEU A 215 -18.62 11.90 -14.09
C LEU A 215 -17.37 11.86 -13.19
N MET A 216 -16.18 11.71 -13.77
CA MET A 216 -14.91 11.69 -13.07
C MET A 216 -14.72 12.94 -12.20
N LYS A 217 -14.96 14.13 -12.78
CA LYS A 217 -14.90 15.42 -12.06
C LYS A 217 -15.90 15.50 -10.91
N SER A 218 -17.11 14.99 -11.12
CA SER A 218 -18.14 14.94 -10.08
C SER A 218 -17.76 13.99 -8.96
N CYS A 219 -17.18 12.82 -9.28
CA CYS A 219 -16.77 11.82 -8.30
C CYS A 219 -15.66 12.33 -7.38
N TRP A 220 -14.64 13.02 -7.91
CA TRP A 220 -13.53 13.52 -7.09
C TRP A 220 -13.72 14.95 -6.58
N HIS A 221 -14.96 15.41 -6.46
CA HIS A 221 -15.27 16.72 -5.89
C HIS A 221 -14.69 16.86 -4.46
N GLY A 222 -14.20 18.05 -4.10
CA GLY A 222 -13.62 18.31 -2.79
C GLY A 222 -14.61 18.09 -1.64
N ASP A 223 -15.84 18.61 -1.82
CA ASP A 223 -16.93 18.40 -0.88
C ASP A 223 -17.59 17.02 -1.12
N PRO A 224 -17.56 16.10 -0.12
CA PRO A 224 -18.15 14.76 -0.23
C PRO A 224 -19.67 14.77 -0.49
N THR A 225 -20.38 15.84 -0.11
CA THR A 225 -21.83 15.96 -0.31
C THR A 225 -22.20 16.27 -1.76
N GLN A 226 -21.27 16.80 -2.54
CA GLN A 226 -21.44 17.12 -3.95
C GLN A 226 -21.11 15.93 -4.88
N ARG A 227 -20.56 14.84 -4.32
CA ARG A 227 -20.26 13.64 -5.09
C ARG A 227 -21.54 12.87 -5.41
N PRO A 228 -21.65 12.27 -6.62
CA PRO A 228 -22.78 11.40 -6.94
C PRO A 228 -22.80 10.18 -6.00
N ASN A 229 -23.94 9.51 -5.90
CA ASN A 229 -23.99 8.18 -5.32
C ASN A 229 -23.57 7.11 -6.35
N ALA A 230 -23.33 5.88 -5.88
CA ALA A 230 -22.91 4.77 -6.74
C ALA A 230 -23.94 4.43 -7.81
N GLU A 231 -25.24 4.58 -7.50
CA GLU A 231 -26.32 4.37 -8.47
C GLU A 231 -26.22 5.31 -9.67
N LYS A 232 -25.95 6.60 -9.43
CA LYS A 232 -25.73 7.56 -10.51
C LYS A 232 -24.47 7.23 -11.31
N CYS A 233 -23.40 6.76 -10.66
CA CYS A 233 -22.17 6.39 -11.35
C CYS A 233 -22.41 5.25 -12.34
N TRP A 234 -23.05 4.14 -11.92
CA TRP A 234 -23.27 3.02 -12.82
C TRP A 234 -24.27 3.35 -13.93
N LYS A 235 -25.31 4.17 -13.68
CA LYS A 235 -26.26 4.61 -14.73
C LYS A 235 -25.57 5.40 -15.82
N VAL A 236 -24.67 6.32 -15.47
CA VAL A 236 -23.92 7.10 -16.47
C VAL A 236 -22.98 6.19 -17.27
N THR A 237 -22.28 5.28 -16.59
CA THR A 237 -21.38 4.35 -17.30
C THR A 237 -22.12 3.32 -18.12
N GLU A 238 -23.33 2.88 -17.72
CA GLU A 238 -24.20 2.01 -18.53
C GLU A 238 -24.63 2.70 -19.83
N ASP A 239 -25.09 3.95 -19.73
CA ASP A 239 -25.51 4.73 -20.92
C ASP A 239 -24.37 4.85 -21.93
N VAL A 240 -23.15 5.16 -21.45
CA VAL A 240 -21.96 5.27 -22.32
C VAL A 240 -21.52 3.91 -22.87
N PHE A 241 -21.46 2.89 -22.01
CA PHE A 241 -21.00 1.56 -22.37
C PHE A 241 -21.94 0.87 -23.38
N SER A 242 -23.27 1.01 -23.19
CA SER A 242 -24.27 0.37 -24.06
C SER A 242 -24.23 0.84 -25.52
N ARG A 243 -23.67 2.02 -25.77
CA ARG A 243 -23.50 2.56 -27.14
C ARG A 243 -22.48 1.77 -27.96
N HIS A 244 -21.54 1.11 -27.33
CA HIS A 244 -20.44 0.40 -28.00
C HIS A 244 -20.77 -1.01 -28.48
N GLY A 245 -21.94 -1.50 -28.41
CA GLY A 245 -22.39 -2.78 -28.95
C GLY A 245 -21.49 -3.98 -28.58
N LYS A 246 -22.07 -5.16 -28.49
CA LYS A 246 -21.35 -6.41 -28.09
C LYS A 246 -20.12 -6.70 -28.96
N LYS A 247 -20.19 -6.41 -30.28
CA LYS A 247 -19.10 -6.69 -31.23
C LYS A 247 -17.86 -5.84 -30.93
N GLY A 248 -18.01 -4.53 -30.73
CA GLY A 248 -16.86 -3.64 -30.44
C GLY A 248 -16.14 -4.02 -29.16
N ILE A 249 -16.88 -4.49 -28.15
CA ILE A 249 -16.31 -4.96 -26.88
C ILE A 249 -15.57 -6.31 -27.10
N SER A 250 -16.19 -7.25 -27.83
CA SER A 250 -15.58 -8.54 -28.13
C SER A 250 -14.29 -8.39 -28.93
N ASP A 251 -14.26 -7.49 -29.92
CA ASP A 251 -13.08 -7.21 -30.74
C ASP A 251 -11.96 -6.58 -29.89
N ALA A 252 -12.31 -5.67 -28.97
CA ALA A 252 -11.34 -5.06 -28.03
C ALA A 252 -10.73 -6.11 -27.10
N VAL A 253 -11.55 -7.00 -26.53
CA VAL A 253 -11.09 -8.11 -25.66
C VAL A 253 -10.19 -9.04 -26.44
N HIS A 254 -10.60 -9.47 -27.62
CA HIS A 254 -9.81 -10.38 -28.47
C HIS A 254 -8.44 -9.77 -28.80
N LYS A 255 -8.41 -8.50 -29.20
CA LYS A 255 -7.17 -7.77 -29.47
C LYS A 255 -6.22 -7.77 -28.27
N VAL A 256 -6.74 -7.47 -27.08
CA VAL A 256 -5.92 -7.45 -25.84
C VAL A 256 -5.42 -8.85 -25.50
N LYS A 257 -6.29 -9.88 -25.53
CA LYS A 257 -5.88 -11.28 -25.27
C LYS A 257 -4.78 -11.71 -26.25
N THR A 258 -4.92 -11.42 -27.53
CA THR A 258 -3.90 -11.74 -28.55
C THR A 258 -2.56 -11.05 -28.23
N THR A 259 -2.59 -9.80 -27.77
CA THR A 259 -1.38 -9.06 -27.39
C THR A 259 -0.71 -9.68 -26.17
N LEU A 260 -1.49 -10.01 -25.12
CA LEU A 260 -0.98 -10.61 -23.88
C LEU A 260 -0.42 -12.01 -24.08
N ASP A 261 -1.07 -12.82 -24.95
CA ASP A 261 -0.70 -14.20 -25.20
C ASP A 261 0.42 -14.34 -26.25
N SER A 262 0.92 -13.22 -26.82
CA SER A 262 2.00 -13.22 -27.80
C SER A 262 3.36 -13.57 -27.14
N PRO A 263 4.21 -14.43 -27.77
CA PRO A 263 5.45 -14.94 -27.17
C PRO A 263 6.48 -13.86 -26.76
N THR A 264 6.39 -12.67 -27.32
CA THR A 264 7.27 -11.53 -27.01
C THR A 264 7.03 -10.90 -25.64
N ASN A 265 5.83 -11.06 -25.05
CA ASN A 265 5.50 -10.52 -23.72
C ASN A 265 5.77 -11.49 -22.55
N ASN A 266 6.07 -12.78 -22.83
CA ASN A 266 6.33 -13.77 -21.78
C ASN A 266 7.68 -13.62 -21.04
N GLN A 267 8.48 -12.57 -21.33
CA GLN A 267 9.75 -12.37 -20.64
C GLN A 267 9.63 -11.62 -19.29
N HIS A 268 8.49 -11.02 -18.98
CA HIS A 268 8.30 -10.29 -17.72
C HIS A 268 7.42 -10.98 -16.67
N SER A 269 6.75 -12.09 -17.03
CA SER A 269 5.86 -12.82 -16.09
C SER A 269 6.47 -14.13 -15.53
N ASN A 270 7.70 -14.49 -15.88
CA ASN A 270 8.38 -15.69 -15.38
C ASN A 270 9.45 -15.38 -14.32
N THR A 271 9.08 -14.74 -13.21
CA THR A 271 9.68 -15.05 -11.92
C THR A 271 8.90 -16.23 -11.30
N SER A 272 8.80 -17.33 -12.03
CA SER A 272 8.56 -18.62 -11.42
C SER A 272 9.80 -18.95 -10.60
N VAL A 273 9.69 -18.80 -9.28
CA VAL A 273 10.61 -19.43 -8.33
C VAL A 273 10.58 -20.92 -8.70
N ALA A 274 11.66 -21.39 -9.33
CA ALA A 274 11.88 -22.79 -9.54
C ALA A 274 12.00 -23.44 -8.15
N PHE A 275 10.97 -24.14 -7.73
CA PHE A 275 11.07 -25.08 -6.62
C PHE A 275 11.99 -26.22 -7.09
N SER A 276 13.25 -26.14 -6.66
CA SER A 276 14.12 -27.31 -6.63
C SER A 276 13.47 -28.34 -5.72
N SER A 277 13.26 -29.54 -6.26
CA SER A 277 12.77 -30.71 -5.53
C SER A 277 13.59 -30.92 -4.28
N PRO A 278 12.97 -31.33 -3.15
CA PRO A 278 13.71 -31.66 -1.94
C PRO A 278 14.67 -32.81 -2.22
N PRO A 279 15.90 -32.79 -1.68
CA PRO A 279 16.83 -33.90 -1.80
C PRO A 279 16.25 -35.13 -1.12
N GLN A 280 16.32 -36.28 -1.79
CA GLN A 280 16.01 -37.60 -1.22
C GLN A 280 16.97 -37.87 -0.05
N PRO A 281 16.50 -38.50 1.03
CA PRO A 281 17.38 -38.89 2.14
C PRO A 281 18.40 -39.92 1.67
N PRO A 282 19.66 -39.85 2.11
CA PRO A 282 20.67 -40.84 1.80
C PRO A 282 20.33 -42.16 2.49
N GLU A 283 20.52 -43.25 1.74
CA GLU A 283 20.47 -44.62 2.24
C GLU A 283 21.46 -44.82 3.37
N GLN A 284 21.01 -45.48 4.42
CA GLN A 284 21.79 -45.89 5.57
C GLN A 284 22.78 -46.98 5.13
N SER A 285 24.08 -46.74 5.31
CA SER A 285 25.08 -47.78 5.49
C SER A 285 25.50 -47.83 6.95
N GLU A 286 25.18 -48.95 7.57
CA GLU A 286 25.62 -49.31 8.91
C GLU A 286 27.16 -49.46 8.96
N SER A 287 27.79 -48.82 9.96
CA SER A 287 29.01 -49.33 10.55
C SER A 287 29.06 -48.92 12.02
N ASN A 288 29.10 -49.96 12.85
CA ASN A 288 29.36 -49.93 14.28
C ASN A 288 30.71 -49.26 14.57
N ASP A 289 30.80 -48.50 15.67
CA ASP A 289 31.78 -48.74 16.74
C ASP A 289 31.54 -47.84 17.97
N GLU A 290 31.48 -48.52 19.03
CA GLU A 290 31.67 -48.32 20.49
C GLU A 290 32.06 -46.94 21.06
N VAL A 291 31.28 -46.57 22.08
CA VAL A 291 31.63 -46.24 23.49
C VAL A 291 32.71 -45.17 23.73
N ASP A 292 32.36 -44.05 24.34
CA ASP A 292 32.88 -43.77 25.68
C ASP A 292 32.06 -42.74 26.48
N HIS A 293 31.93 -43.06 27.79
CA HIS A 293 31.25 -42.29 28.82
C HIS A 293 32.17 -41.21 29.39
N ALA A 294 31.69 -40.00 29.60
CA ALA A 294 32.12 -39.19 30.72
C ALA A 294 31.03 -38.25 31.25
N ARG A 295 30.55 -38.59 32.43
CA ARG A 295 29.86 -37.73 33.39
C ARG A 295 30.81 -36.66 33.91
N PHE A 296 30.24 -35.48 34.25
CA PHE A 296 30.47 -34.74 35.51
C PHE A 296 29.56 -33.53 35.55
N THR A 297 28.55 -33.54 36.35
CA THR A 297 28.21 -33.06 37.69
C THR A 297 28.51 -31.58 37.97
N ASN A 298 27.45 -30.88 38.11
CA ASN A 298 26.91 -30.00 39.16
C ASN A 298 27.88 -29.31 40.13
N THR A 299 27.64 -28.03 40.36
CA THR A 299 27.63 -27.19 41.57
C THR A 299 28.10 -25.79 41.18
N GLY A 300 27.58 -24.68 41.66
CA GLY A 300 26.86 -24.30 42.82
C GLY A 300 26.74 -22.77 42.87
N ARG A 301 25.83 -22.32 43.63
CA ARG A 301 25.48 -20.94 43.99
C ARG A 301 26.66 -20.06 44.37
N SER A 302 26.60 -18.76 44.05
CA SER A 302 26.87 -17.73 45.07
C SER A 302 26.23 -16.37 44.70
N PHE A 303 25.39 -15.89 45.61
CA PHE A 303 24.97 -14.50 45.75
C PHE A 303 26.16 -13.65 46.19
N LYS A 304 26.31 -12.44 45.65
CA LYS A 304 26.82 -11.31 46.43
C LYS A 304 26.24 -10.00 45.92
N GLN A 305 25.79 -9.28 46.90
CA GLN A 305 25.22 -7.93 46.93
C GLN A 305 26.28 -6.85 46.69
N ASP A 306 25.70 -5.73 46.23
CA ASP A 306 26.07 -4.34 46.52
C ASP A 306 27.36 -3.77 45.97
N SER A 307 27.18 -2.85 45.04
CA SER A 307 27.69 -1.49 45.28
C SER A 307 27.04 -0.52 44.27
N VAL A 308 26.29 0.45 44.81
CA VAL A 308 25.81 1.65 44.15
C VAL A 308 27.03 2.47 43.74
N SER A 309 27.27 2.56 42.44
CA SER A 309 28.10 3.61 41.87
C SER A 309 27.22 4.38 40.89
N VAL A 310 26.93 5.62 41.27
CA VAL A 310 26.37 6.66 40.39
C VAL A 310 27.42 6.89 39.30
N SER A 311 27.25 6.24 38.14
CA SER A 311 27.94 6.58 36.91
C SER A 311 26.96 7.42 36.08
N THR A 312 27.37 8.61 35.73
CA THR A 312 26.81 9.40 34.62
C THR A 312 26.95 8.57 33.35
N GLY A 313 26.00 7.65 33.14
CA GLY A 313 26.05 6.70 32.04
C GLY A 313 25.63 7.40 30.73
N GLU A 314 26.54 7.43 29.76
CA GLU A 314 26.20 7.70 28.38
C GLU A 314 25.11 6.70 27.93
N MET A 315 24.06 7.23 27.29
CA MET A 315 22.97 6.44 26.78
C MET A 315 23.49 5.48 25.70
N ASN A 316 23.15 4.19 25.76
CA ASN A 316 23.55 3.23 24.73
C ASN A 316 22.82 3.49 23.39
N ASN A 317 23.31 2.94 22.28
CA ASN A 317 22.78 3.20 20.96
C ASN A 317 21.30 2.80 20.81
N THR A 318 20.91 1.67 21.39
CA THR A 318 19.51 1.21 21.39
C THR A 318 18.57 2.19 22.09
N ASP A 319 19.00 2.83 23.17
CA ASP A 319 18.20 3.82 23.89
C ASP A 319 18.17 5.17 23.17
N LYS A 320 19.27 5.56 22.48
CA LYS A 320 19.32 6.71 21.59
C LYS A 320 18.35 6.53 20.41
N GLU A 321 18.32 5.34 19.79
CA GLU A 321 17.34 5.02 18.73
C GLU A 321 15.91 5.17 19.22
N LYS A 322 15.57 4.54 20.35
CA LYS A 322 14.23 4.64 20.96
C LYS A 322 13.84 6.09 21.28
N PHE A 323 14.82 6.89 21.77
CA PHE A 323 14.59 8.31 22.02
C PHE A 323 14.20 9.06 20.74
N VAL A 324 14.97 8.88 19.66
CA VAL A 324 14.71 9.55 18.37
C VAL A 324 13.33 9.17 17.82
N ASP A 325 12.97 7.90 17.85
CA ASP A 325 11.67 7.43 17.36
C ASP A 325 10.52 7.91 18.24
N LYS A 326 10.64 7.80 19.57
CA LYS A 326 9.61 8.22 20.53
C LYS A 326 9.37 9.74 20.50
N LYS A 327 10.42 10.53 20.31
CA LYS A 327 10.32 12.01 20.35
C LYS A 327 10.20 12.64 18.95
N ARG A 328 10.03 11.84 17.89
CA ARG A 328 9.98 12.28 16.48
C ARG A 328 9.16 13.54 16.24
N ALA A 329 7.91 13.59 16.72
CA ALA A 329 7.01 14.71 16.46
C ALA A 329 7.53 16.01 17.05
N VAL A 330 8.09 15.94 18.27
CA VAL A 330 8.66 17.09 18.97
C VAL A 330 9.96 17.55 18.30
N LEU A 331 10.80 16.61 17.85
CA LEU A 331 12.04 16.92 17.14
C LEU A 331 11.76 17.64 15.82
N ILE A 332 10.79 17.17 15.01
CA ILE A 332 10.40 17.85 13.76
C ILE A 332 9.95 19.29 14.00
N GLN A 333 9.28 19.57 15.12
CA GLN A 333 8.76 20.91 15.40
C GLN A 333 9.80 21.86 16.01
N ASN A 334 10.79 21.35 16.72
CA ASN A 334 11.64 22.18 17.59
C ASN A 334 13.12 22.24 17.18
N VAL A 335 13.58 21.38 16.26
CA VAL A 335 14.97 21.41 15.77
C VAL A 335 15.13 22.53 14.75
N SER A 336 16.02 23.48 15.02
CA SER A 336 16.25 24.67 14.19
C SER A 336 17.51 24.59 13.33
N GLU A 337 18.52 23.82 13.73
CA GLU A 337 19.82 23.72 13.06
C GLU A 337 19.95 22.45 12.21
N VAL A 338 18.91 22.15 11.43
CA VAL A 338 18.81 20.88 10.67
C VAL A 338 19.94 20.71 9.67
N LEU A 339 20.41 21.80 9.03
CA LEU A 339 21.52 21.73 8.08
C LEU A 339 22.83 21.34 8.76
N ALA A 340 23.15 21.96 9.90
CA ALA A 340 24.37 21.63 10.65
C ALA A 340 24.35 20.17 11.15
N ILE A 341 23.20 19.69 11.60
CA ILE A 341 23.02 18.28 11.99
C ILE A 341 23.21 17.35 10.79
N ALA A 342 22.64 17.70 9.62
CA ALA A 342 22.76 16.88 8.41
C ALA A 342 24.21 16.84 7.89
N GLU A 343 24.95 17.92 8.02
CA GLU A 343 26.38 18.00 7.72
C GLU A 343 27.23 17.14 8.65
N GLU A 344 26.88 17.13 9.97
CA GLU A 344 27.59 16.32 10.94
C GLU A 344 27.35 14.81 10.77
N LEU A 345 26.19 14.43 10.26
CA LEU A 345 25.89 13.06 9.86
C LEU A 345 26.69 12.57 8.65
N GLY A 346 27.25 13.50 7.84
CA GLY A 346 28.14 13.19 6.73
C GLY A 346 27.56 12.18 5.74
N ASP A 347 28.32 11.12 5.45
CA ASP A 347 27.96 10.08 4.48
C ASP A 347 26.70 9.28 4.84
N MET A 348 26.20 9.38 6.06
CA MET A 348 24.92 8.79 6.47
C MET A 348 23.73 9.52 5.82
N VAL A 349 23.91 10.75 5.35
CA VAL A 349 22.91 11.51 4.60
C VAL A 349 23.26 11.48 3.11
N HIS A 350 22.55 10.66 2.36
CA HIS A 350 22.78 10.56 0.92
C HIS A 350 22.72 11.93 0.23
N GLY A 351 23.64 12.21 -0.73
CA GLY A 351 23.77 13.51 -1.37
C GLY A 351 22.49 14.08 -2.00
N GLU A 352 21.62 13.21 -2.54
CA GLU A 352 20.29 13.60 -3.04
C GLU A 352 19.39 14.10 -1.89
N THR A 353 19.44 13.41 -0.75
CA THR A 353 18.67 13.81 0.45
C THR A 353 19.16 15.14 1.01
N TYR A 354 20.49 15.35 1.04
CA TYR A 354 21.07 16.61 1.47
C TYR A 354 20.64 17.77 0.55
N SER A 355 20.65 17.57 -0.77
CA SER A 355 20.15 18.55 -1.75
C SER A 355 18.67 18.90 -1.52
N LEU A 356 17.85 17.91 -1.19
CA LEU A 356 16.43 18.12 -0.84
C LEU A 356 16.25 18.89 0.46
N ILE A 357 17.11 18.67 1.47
CA ILE A 357 17.10 19.41 2.74
C ILE A 357 17.41 20.89 2.49
N ILE A 358 18.44 21.20 1.71
CA ILE A 358 18.81 22.59 1.36
C ILE A 358 17.67 23.30 0.64
N ALA A 359 16.96 22.60 -0.26
CA ALA A 359 15.86 23.18 -1.04
C ALA A 359 14.60 23.52 -0.23
N LYS A 360 14.51 23.12 1.06
CA LYS A 360 13.36 23.43 1.91
C LYS A 360 13.54 24.79 2.59
N GLU A 361 12.43 25.56 2.66
CA GLU A 361 12.42 26.89 3.25
C GLU A 361 12.38 26.84 4.79
N THR A 362 11.62 25.91 5.38
CA THR A 362 11.43 25.82 6.84
C THR A 362 12.27 24.72 7.48
N ASN A 363 12.71 24.94 8.73
CA ASN A 363 13.43 23.90 9.48
C ASN A 363 12.57 22.67 9.76
N GLN A 364 11.26 22.85 9.93
CA GLN A 364 10.34 21.72 10.07
C GLN A 364 10.32 20.83 8.82
N ASP A 365 10.33 21.42 7.62
CA ASP A 365 10.34 20.66 6.38
C ASP A 365 11.71 20.01 6.12
N ARG A 366 12.80 20.70 6.44
CA ARG A 366 14.16 20.14 6.44
C ARG A 366 14.25 18.93 7.36
N MET A 367 13.74 19.06 8.58
CA MET A 367 13.73 17.97 9.56
C MET A 367 12.85 16.80 9.12
N ARG A 368 11.71 17.07 8.47
CA ARG A 368 10.87 16.01 7.86
C ARG A 368 11.61 15.24 6.79
N VAL A 369 12.33 15.93 5.90
CA VAL A 369 13.14 15.29 4.84
C VAL A 369 14.24 14.45 5.46
N LEU A 370 15.02 15.01 6.40
CA LEU A 370 16.08 14.30 7.10
C LEU A 370 15.55 13.04 7.80
N TYR A 371 14.42 13.18 8.52
CA TYR A 371 13.82 12.06 9.23
C TYR A 371 13.35 10.97 8.25
N LEU A 372 12.58 11.33 7.22
CA LEU A 372 11.96 10.36 6.31
C LEU A 372 12.95 9.65 5.41
N ARG A 373 14.02 10.34 4.97
CA ARG A 373 14.96 9.83 3.99
C ARG A 373 16.23 9.23 4.59
N THR A 374 16.57 9.60 5.84
CA THR A 374 17.80 9.16 6.52
C THR A 374 17.50 8.41 7.82
N LEU A 375 16.84 9.05 8.78
CA LEU A 375 16.70 8.48 10.12
C LEU A 375 15.75 7.29 10.15
N ARG A 376 14.68 7.30 9.36
CA ARG A 376 13.66 6.24 9.36
C ARG A 376 14.20 4.90 8.90
N SER A 377 15.07 4.87 7.88
CA SER A 377 15.64 3.66 7.28
C SER A 377 17.06 3.37 7.74
N GLY A 378 17.72 4.31 8.43
CA GLY A 378 19.13 4.25 8.78
C GLY A 378 19.49 3.33 9.94
N GLY A 379 18.51 2.71 10.62
CA GLY A 379 18.74 1.79 11.73
C GLY A 379 19.30 2.47 12.98
N GLU A 380 19.77 1.63 13.91
CA GLU A 380 20.27 2.04 15.24
C GLU A 380 21.47 3.00 15.14
N GLU A 381 22.41 2.72 14.26
CA GLU A 381 23.65 3.47 14.11
C GLU A 381 23.40 4.93 13.66
N VAL A 382 22.58 5.13 12.61
CA VAL A 382 22.27 6.45 12.09
C VAL A 382 21.44 7.28 13.07
N LYS A 383 20.51 6.65 13.80
CA LYS A 383 19.71 7.32 14.82
C LYS A 383 20.53 7.70 16.04
N ALA A 384 21.48 6.85 16.42
CA ALA A 384 22.41 7.15 17.51
C ALA A 384 23.32 8.33 17.15
N ALA A 385 23.88 8.36 15.94
CA ALA A 385 24.66 9.49 15.43
C ALA A 385 23.82 10.79 15.38
N PHE A 386 22.58 10.69 14.94
CA PHE A 386 21.65 11.83 14.96
C PHE A 386 21.38 12.33 16.38
N TYR A 387 21.19 11.45 17.37
CA TYR A 387 21.01 11.83 18.75
C TYR A 387 22.24 12.60 19.28
N ASP A 388 23.45 12.13 18.97
CA ASP A 388 24.69 12.76 19.41
C ASP A 388 24.87 14.14 18.77
N ALA A 389 24.62 14.27 17.47
CA ALA A 389 24.58 15.56 16.78
C ALA A 389 23.49 16.48 17.36
N LEU A 390 22.30 15.95 17.62
CA LEU A 390 21.22 16.71 18.24
C LEU A 390 21.60 17.21 19.64
N LYS A 391 22.23 16.39 20.46
CA LYS A 391 22.70 16.75 21.82
C LYS A 391 23.74 17.86 21.80
N LYS A 392 24.59 17.86 20.76
CA LYS A 392 25.59 18.89 20.53
C LYS A 392 24.98 20.23 20.10
N HIS A 393 24.05 20.24 19.14
CA HIS A 393 23.44 21.43 18.59
C HIS A 393 22.26 21.97 19.42
N HIS A 394 21.52 21.08 20.11
CA HIS A 394 20.34 21.39 20.90
C HIS A 394 20.35 20.78 22.31
N PRO A 395 21.39 21.02 23.14
CA PRO A 395 21.54 20.35 24.45
C PRO A 395 20.31 20.57 25.35
N LYS A 396 19.79 21.79 25.44
CA LYS A 396 18.60 22.12 26.25
C LYS A 396 17.33 21.40 25.77
N LEU A 397 17.20 21.14 24.45
CA LEU A 397 16.07 20.41 23.91
C LEU A 397 16.16 18.95 24.33
N VAL A 398 17.35 18.33 24.23
CA VAL A 398 17.59 16.94 24.62
C VAL A 398 17.35 16.76 26.12
N GLU A 399 17.94 17.59 26.99
CA GLU A 399 17.73 17.56 28.44
C GLU A 399 16.23 17.62 28.83
N ARG A 400 15.48 18.53 28.20
CA ARG A 400 14.03 18.63 28.40
C ARG A 400 13.27 17.38 27.98
N LEU A 401 13.71 16.70 26.90
CA LEU A 401 13.04 15.52 26.38
C LEU A 401 13.46 14.21 27.08
N GLU A 402 14.63 14.19 27.71
CA GLU A 402 15.10 13.06 28.56
C GLU A 402 14.42 13.09 29.94
N GLY A 403 14.11 14.26 30.47
CA GLY A 403 13.48 14.45 31.79
C GLY A 403 11.96 14.22 31.83
N VAL A 404 11.35 13.80 30.74
CA VAL A 404 9.92 13.44 30.57
C VAL A 404 9.84 11.97 30.08
#